data_710919c067fa2ea3fa3fd6c47cc0f87c
#
_entry.id   710919c067fa2ea3fa3fd6c47cc0f87c
#
_cell.length_a   1.000
_cell.length_b   1.000
_cell.length_c   1.000
_cell.angle_alpha   90.00
_cell.angle_beta   90.00
_cell.angle_gamma   90.00
#
_symmetry.space_group_name_H-M   'P 1'
#
loop_
_entity.id
_entity.type
_entity.pdbx_description
1 polymer ?
#
loop_
_entity_poly.entity_id
_entity_poly.type
_entity_poly.pdbx_seq_one_letter_code
_entity_poly.pdbx_strand_id
1 'polypeptide(L)'
;VLLRSRLMHSPCPTLQSTSSVLVGFAVALLLVLNGCTPRETPVEAATRSGTLLLGNAAEPADLDPHLSSTLTDQIIINSLFEGLTVLDEATMQPLPAAADSWEVSPDGLTWTFHLRHDLHWSNGDPLNAADFVRSWQRALNPALAADNAWYLFVLKNAIAYNSGEIANPAEIGVTAPDAHTLVLTLEHPAPYLPALLSLPVWFPLHADNLEKFGAHTQRGRPWTRPGELISNGSYTLAVWEPNARIVLEKNPQHRDAAHAQVQRIVFLPIENPDDEERAYRAGQLHATFTLPVTKITTWQKNAAAQLRIDPLLQSHFLRINTAAHPALADAATRRALSTAIDRELLARSVLQTSRAPATSLVPPMGDYLPASIQSEAAIRQNGSGNMPHVVPPPKLELIVRNDSLMPRVAEALQAMWKTQLGIDVSITQLEQKTWVQRQQTGDYQLCLSAWTADYPDPLTFLELFLSDSPYNWTGWASRDYDALLARAAHTSEPAARLALLREAETLLLDEAPIAPLYFGAETRLVYPNIKNWTPAPLGFRRFQLLQFAD
;
A
#
# COMPACT_ATOMS: atom_id res chain seq x y z
N VAL A 1 69.69 73.37 -1.95
CA VAL A 1 69.88 74.70 -1.25
C VAL A 1 69.03 74.63 0.02
N LEU A 2 69.75 74.69 1.16
CA LEU A 2 69.40 75.14 2.53
C LEU A 2 68.26 74.44 3.30
N LEU A 3 68.56 73.61 4.29
CA LEU A 3 68.91 73.88 5.71
C LEU A 3 67.94 74.73 6.53
N ARG A 4 67.29 74.09 7.53
CA ARG A 4 67.30 74.40 8.98
C ARG A 4 66.28 73.52 9.71
N SER A 5 66.77 72.60 10.50
CA SER A 5 66.86 72.45 11.98
C SER A 5 65.85 73.24 12.84
N ARG A 6 65.14 72.51 13.71
CA ARG A 6 64.98 72.71 15.17
C ARG A 6 64.04 71.65 15.77
N LEU A 7 64.58 70.77 16.59
CA LEU A 7 64.50 70.69 18.05
C LEU A 7 63.13 70.36 18.68
N MET A 8 63.08 69.13 19.20
CA MET A 8 62.56 68.71 20.51
C MET A 8 61.29 69.34 21.07
N HIS A 9 60.27 68.44 21.29
CA HIS A 9 59.68 68.25 22.62
C HIS A 9 58.89 66.93 22.65
N SER A 10 59.30 65.98 23.52
CA SER A 10 58.49 64.83 23.93
C SER A 10 57.46 65.27 24.95
N PRO A 11 56.24 64.75 24.89
CA PRO A 11 55.48 64.56 26.12
C PRO A 11 55.16 63.08 26.34
N CYS A 12 55.20 62.76 27.60
CA CYS A 12 54.90 61.56 28.34
C CYS A 12 53.62 60.79 27.85
N PRO A 13 53.64 59.43 27.79
CA PRO A 13 52.44 58.69 27.48
C PRO A 13 51.52 58.65 28.69
N THR A 14 50.34 59.23 28.55
CA THR A 14 49.23 59.06 29.48
C THR A 14 48.63 57.63 29.36
N LEU A 15 48.62 56.94 30.51
CA LEU A 15 47.85 55.72 30.73
C LEU A 15 46.36 55.99 30.49
N GLN A 16 45.87 55.69 29.32
CA GLN A 16 44.39 55.53 29.06
C GLN A 16 44.13 54.40 28.06
N SER A 17 43.26 53.47 28.49
CA SER A 17 42.51 52.49 27.73
C SER A 17 42.94 51.03 27.76
N THR A 18 43.19 50.43 28.89
CA THR A 18 43.10 48.99 29.07
C THR A 18 41.64 48.53 29.36
N SER A 19 40.78 49.45 29.85
CA SER A 19 39.39 49.16 30.13
C SER A 19 38.48 48.98 28.87
N SER A 20 38.80 49.72 27.80
CA SER A 20 37.98 49.65 26.56
C SER A 20 38.22 48.37 25.74
N VAL A 21 39.42 47.82 25.79
CA VAL A 21 39.75 46.56 25.11
C VAL A 21 39.15 45.36 25.84
N LEU A 22 39.10 45.36 27.16
CA LEU A 22 38.45 44.30 27.96
C LEU A 22 36.93 44.30 27.80
N VAL A 23 36.29 45.46 27.70
CA VAL A 23 34.83 45.55 27.42
C VAL A 23 34.52 45.10 26.00
N GLY A 24 35.34 45.44 25.00
CA GLY A 24 35.18 44.95 23.62
C GLY A 24 35.31 43.42 23.51
N PHE A 25 36.28 42.83 24.23
CA PHE A 25 36.47 41.38 24.26
C PHE A 25 35.30 40.66 25.01
N ALA A 26 34.78 41.23 26.09
CA ALA A 26 33.65 40.69 26.82
C ALA A 26 32.33 40.77 26.02
N VAL A 27 32.11 41.85 25.28
CA VAL A 27 30.92 41.97 24.37
C VAL A 27 31.07 41.04 23.16
N ALA A 28 32.25 40.88 22.58
CA ALA A 28 32.51 39.91 21.51
C ALA A 28 32.36 38.47 21.99
N LEU A 29 32.78 38.13 23.20
CA LEU A 29 32.60 36.80 23.80
C LEU A 29 31.14 36.52 24.14
N LEU A 30 30.37 37.52 24.58
CA LEU A 30 28.90 37.41 24.79
C LEU A 30 28.11 37.25 23.48
N LEU A 31 28.56 37.84 22.38
CA LEU A 31 27.98 37.67 21.05
C LEU A 31 28.31 36.30 20.46
N VAL A 32 29.46 35.71 20.75
CA VAL A 32 29.83 34.36 20.32
C VAL A 32 29.11 33.29 21.13
N LEU A 33 28.79 33.55 22.41
CA LEU A 33 28.01 32.62 23.26
C LEU A 33 26.53 32.59 22.94
N ASN A 34 25.98 33.59 22.27
CA ASN A 34 24.59 33.58 21.78
C ASN A 34 24.44 32.97 20.37
N GLY A 35 25.53 32.49 19.73
CA GLY A 35 25.52 31.99 18.35
C GLY A 35 25.25 30.50 18.17
N CYS A 36 25.07 29.73 19.24
CA CYS A 36 24.82 28.26 19.15
C CYS A 36 23.58 27.81 19.93
N THR A 37 22.44 28.45 19.72
CA THR A 37 21.20 27.71 19.94
C THR A 37 21.08 26.71 18.82
N PRO A 38 20.94 25.40 19.09
CA PRO A 38 20.66 24.41 18.05
C PRO A 38 19.45 24.92 17.25
N ARG A 39 19.64 25.11 15.94
CA ARG A 39 18.50 25.53 15.10
C ARG A 39 17.46 24.42 15.15
N GLU A 40 16.27 24.75 15.62
CA GLU A 40 15.16 23.84 15.66
C GLU A 40 14.92 23.20 14.29
N THR A 41 14.80 21.88 14.25
CA THR A 41 14.52 21.16 13.02
C THR A 41 13.06 21.34 12.60
N PRO A 42 12.72 21.17 11.31
CA PRO A 42 11.34 21.17 10.84
C PRO A 42 10.44 20.19 11.61
N VAL A 43 10.94 18.99 11.95
CA VAL A 43 10.21 17.98 12.73
C VAL A 43 9.90 18.47 14.14
N GLU A 44 10.85 19.10 14.85
CA GLU A 44 10.62 19.64 16.19
C GLU A 44 9.57 20.75 16.18
N ALA A 45 9.67 21.68 15.22
CA ALA A 45 8.69 22.75 15.06
C ALA A 45 7.30 22.19 14.68
N ALA A 46 7.24 21.20 13.80
CA ALA A 46 6.02 20.54 13.37
C ALA A 46 5.36 19.75 14.50
N THR A 47 6.14 18.98 15.28
CA THR A 47 5.66 18.26 16.48
C THR A 47 4.96 19.21 17.44
N ARG A 48 5.58 20.35 17.75
CA ARG A 48 5.01 21.35 18.69
C ARG A 48 3.69 21.96 18.17
N SER A 49 3.53 22.06 16.85
CA SER A 49 2.29 22.56 16.22
C SER A 49 1.24 21.47 15.94
N GLY A 50 1.49 20.22 16.35
CA GLY A 50 0.62 19.09 16.02
C GLY A 50 0.62 18.73 14.53
N THR A 51 1.69 19.05 13.79
CA THR A 51 1.83 18.79 12.36
C THR A 51 2.67 17.53 12.11
N LEU A 52 2.16 16.62 11.30
CA LEU A 52 2.86 15.40 10.86
C LEU A 52 3.46 15.62 9.47
N LEU A 53 4.77 15.42 9.32
CA LEU A 53 5.51 15.54 8.05
C LEU A 53 5.82 14.15 7.50
N LEU A 54 5.29 13.80 6.34
CA LEU A 54 5.39 12.46 5.74
C LEU A 54 5.98 12.52 4.34
N GLY A 55 6.82 11.56 3.99
CA GLY A 55 7.11 11.26 2.61
C GLY A 55 5.93 10.56 1.93
N ASN A 56 5.73 10.79 0.63
CA ASN A 56 4.66 10.17 -0.16
C ASN A 56 5.16 9.53 -1.47
N ALA A 57 6.46 9.32 -1.61
CA ALA A 57 7.14 8.78 -2.79
C ALA A 57 6.80 9.49 -4.11
N ALA A 58 5.53 9.71 -4.43
CA ALA A 58 5.10 10.32 -5.70
C ALA A 58 4.00 11.36 -5.50
N GLU A 59 3.88 12.25 -6.47
CA GLU A 59 2.73 13.13 -6.61
C GLU A 59 1.48 12.31 -6.94
N PRO A 60 0.33 12.50 -6.23
CA PRO A 60 -0.91 11.83 -6.59
C PRO A 60 -1.42 12.32 -7.95
N ALA A 61 -1.94 11.39 -8.75
CA ALA A 61 -2.52 11.71 -10.05
C ALA A 61 -3.85 12.46 -9.90
N ASP A 62 -4.71 12.02 -8.99
CA ASP A 62 -5.99 12.62 -8.62
C ASP A 62 -6.34 12.20 -7.18
N LEU A 63 -7.32 12.89 -6.58
CA LEU A 63 -7.89 12.57 -5.28
C LEU A 63 -9.37 12.15 -5.37
N ASP A 64 -9.83 11.74 -6.56
CA ASP A 64 -11.14 11.10 -6.77
C ASP A 64 -11.07 9.63 -6.29
N PRO A 65 -11.80 9.25 -5.22
CA PRO A 65 -11.71 7.90 -4.67
C PRO A 65 -12.13 6.80 -5.65
N HIS A 66 -13.03 7.12 -6.60
CA HIS A 66 -13.51 6.14 -7.57
C HIS A 66 -12.52 5.90 -8.73
N LEU A 67 -11.51 6.77 -8.89
CA LEU A 67 -10.55 6.73 -9.99
C LEU A 67 -9.12 6.43 -9.53
N SER A 68 -8.86 6.49 -8.22
CA SER A 68 -7.53 6.24 -7.66
C SER A 68 -7.16 4.77 -7.73
N SER A 69 -5.94 4.48 -8.22
CA SER A 69 -5.40 3.12 -8.36
C SER A 69 -4.02 2.94 -7.71
N THR A 70 -3.42 4.01 -7.16
CA THR A 70 -2.09 3.94 -6.55
C THR A 70 -2.14 4.08 -5.03
N LEU A 71 -1.21 3.41 -4.33
CA LEU A 71 -1.11 3.52 -2.87
C LEU A 71 -0.84 4.96 -2.43
N THR A 72 -0.06 5.73 -3.19
CA THR A 72 0.28 7.13 -2.90
C THR A 72 -0.93 8.07 -2.93
N ASP A 73 -1.90 7.79 -3.81
CA ASP A 73 -3.18 8.52 -3.87
C ASP A 73 -4.07 8.09 -2.71
N GLN A 74 -4.19 6.77 -2.52
CA GLN A 74 -5.12 6.15 -1.56
C GLN A 74 -4.79 6.50 -0.10
N ILE A 75 -3.51 6.65 0.26
CA ILE A 75 -3.10 7.10 1.61
C ILE A 75 -3.68 8.48 1.93
N ILE A 76 -3.69 9.40 0.96
CA ILE A 76 -4.26 10.74 1.11
C ILE A 76 -5.79 10.66 1.12
N ILE A 77 -6.37 9.90 0.18
CA ILE A 77 -7.83 9.71 0.04
C ILE A 77 -8.44 9.13 1.32
N ASN A 78 -7.80 8.13 1.94
CA ASN A 78 -8.26 7.53 3.21
C ASN A 78 -8.22 8.51 4.41
N SER A 79 -7.53 9.64 4.28
CA SER A 79 -7.60 10.72 5.27
C SER A 79 -8.73 11.70 4.97
N LEU A 80 -9.08 11.87 3.69
CA LEU A 80 -10.09 12.81 3.21
C LEU A 80 -11.50 12.23 3.23
N PHE A 81 -11.64 10.92 3.07
CA PHE A 81 -12.93 10.22 2.99
C PHE A 81 -12.99 9.04 3.94
N GLU A 82 -14.21 8.57 4.18
CA GLU A 82 -14.51 7.40 4.99
C GLU A 82 -15.68 6.63 4.37
N GLY A 83 -15.59 5.28 4.38
CA GLY A 83 -16.63 4.37 3.93
C GLY A 83 -17.64 4.00 5.02
N LEU A 84 -18.46 2.97 4.74
CA LEU A 84 -19.37 2.40 5.74
C LEU A 84 -18.60 1.76 6.90
N THR A 85 -17.45 1.17 6.60
CA THR A 85 -16.56 0.49 7.54
C THR A 85 -15.14 1.03 7.39
N VAL A 86 -14.31 0.79 8.39
CA VAL A 86 -12.85 0.93 8.33
C VAL A 86 -12.22 -0.37 8.81
N LEU A 87 -10.94 -0.60 8.50
CA LEU A 87 -10.21 -1.74 9.05
C LEU A 87 -9.45 -1.33 10.31
N ASP A 88 -9.44 -2.20 11.30
CA ASP A 88 -8.46 -2.14 12.38
C ASP A 88 -7.08 -2.42 11.78
N GLU A 89 -6.12 -1.53 12.00
CA GLU A 89 -4.81 -1.62 11.35
C GLU A 89 -4.02 -2.89 11.74
N ALA A 90 -4.16 -3.34 12.99
CA ALA A 90 -3.37 -4.46 13.50
C ALA A 90 -4.02 -5.83 13.19
N THR A 91 -5.35 -5.91 13.34
CA THR A 91 -6.11 -7.16 13.20
C THR A 91 -6.72 -7.35 11.83
N MET A 92 -6.81 -6.29 11.03
CA MET A 92 -7.49 -6.24 9.73
C MET A 92 -8.99 -6.56 9.80
N GLN A 93 -9.58 -6.56 11.01
CA GLN A 93 -11.02 -6.76 11.19
C GLN A 93 -11.78 -5.50 10.81
N PRO A 94 -12.91 -5.62 10.11
CA PRO A 94 -13.76 -4.47 9.82
C PRO A 94 -14.40 -3.91 11.11
N LEU A 95 -14.32 -2.60 11.26
CA LEU A 95 -14.90 -1.83 12.36
C LEU A 95 -15.99 -0.90 11.82
N PRO A 96 -17.00 -0.53 12.64
CA PRO A 96 -17.95 0.50 12.32
C PRO A 96 -17.28 1.85 11.98
N ALA A 97 -17.77 2.51 10.92
CA ALA A 97 -17.32 3.82 10.47
C ALA A 97 -18.52 4.74 10.23
N ALA A 98 -18.89 5.04 8.99
CA ALA A 98 -20.16 5.73 8.73
C ALA A 98 -21.37 4.85 9.09
N ALA A 99 -21.28 3.52 8.94
CA ALA A 99 -22.24 2.60 9.54
C ALA A 99 -21.91 2.38 11.02
N ASP A 100 -22.94 2.37 11.87
CA ASP A 100 -22.85 2.03 13.29
C ASP A 100 -22.92 0.50 13.50
N SER A 101 -23.73 -0.18 12.69
CA SER A 101 -23.93 -1.62 12.72
C SER A 101 -24.41 -2.14 11.36
N TRP A 102 -24.39 -3.46 11.21
CA TRP A 102 -24.95 -4.15 10.03
C TRP A 102 -25.46 -5.53 10.38
N GLU A 103 -26.39 -6.00 9.56
CA GLU A 103 -27.00 -7.32 9.63
C GLU A 103 -26.90 -8.02 8.27
N VAL A 104 -26.84 -9.36 8.28
CA VAL A 104 -26.81 -10.16 7.07
C VAL A 104 -27.93 -11.22 7.13
N SER A 105 -28.63 -11.41 6.01
CA SER A 105 -29.63 -12.46 5.87
C SER A 105 -29.02 -13.86 5.98
N PRO A 106 -29.79 -14.89 6.37
CA PRO A 106 -29.29 -16.26 6.54
C PRO A 106 -28.65 -16.87 5.27
N ASP A 107 -29.06 -16.42 4.09
CA ASP A 107 -28.49 -16.83 2.80
C ASP A 107 -27.23 -16.05 2.42
N GLY A 108 -26.85 -15.02 3.20
CA GLY A 108 -25.68 -14.18 2.96
C GLY A 108 -25.84 -13.19 1.80
N LEU A 109 -27.05 -13.06 1.21
CA LEU A 109 -27.27 -12.26 0.00
C LEU A 109 -27.75 -10.84 0.28
N THR A 110 -28.38 -10.59 1.43
CA THR A 110 -28.88 -9.26 1.78
C THR A 110 -28.16 -8.74 3.01
N TRP A 111 -27.56 -7.56 2.88
CA TRP A 111 -26.90 -6.85 3.97
C TRP A 111 -27.62 -5.54 4.24
N THR A 112 -27.93 -5.27 5.50
CA THR A 112 -28.54 -4.03 5.94
C THR A 112 -27.58 -3.29 6.83
N PHE A 113 -27.19 -2.07 6.44
CA PHE A 113 -26.31 -1.20 7.21
C PHE A 113 -27.10 -0.05 7.84
N HIS A 114 -26.89 0.18 9.13
CA HIS A 114 -27.48 1.28 9.88
C HIS A 114 -26.44 2.40 10.00
N LEU A 115 -26.74 3.56 9.41
CA LEU A 115 -25.83 4.70 9.42
C LEU A 115 -25.98 5.47 10.74
N ARG A 116 -24.89 6.06 11.20
CA ARG A 116 -24.89 7.01 12.31
C ARG A 116 -25.76 8.21 11.98
N HIS A 117 -26.35 8.82 13.02
CA HIS A 117 -27.23 9.99 12.86
C HIS A 117 -26.48 11.33 12.84
N ASP A 118 -25.20 11.35 13.16
CA ASP A 118 -24.34 12.54 13.29
C ASP A 118 -23.34 12.70 12.15
N LEU A 119 -23.62 12.08 11.00
CA LEU A 119 -22.72 12.15 9.85
C LEU A 119 -22.89 13.48 9.12
N HIS A 120 -21.75 14.14 8.88
CA HIS A 120 -21.68 15.40 8.14
C HIS A 120 -20.56 15.40 7.11
N TRP A 121 -20.80 16.08 6.02
CA TRP A 121 -19.78 16.48 5.08
C TRP A 121 -18.93 17.62 5.68
N SER A 122 -17.73 17.83 5.14
CA SER A 122 -16.80 18.88 5.63
C SER A 122 -17.33 20.31 5.53
N ASN A 123 -18.36 20.55 4.70
CA ASN A 123 -19.06 21.81 4.58
C ASN A 123 -20.24 21.96 5.57
N GLY A 124 -20.53 20.93 6.38
CA GLY A 124 -21.60 20.87 7.36
C GLY A 124 -22.92 20.29 6.85
N ASP A 125 -23.06 19.96 5.58
CA ASP A 125 -24.23 19.27 5.05
C ASP A 125 -24.39 17.88 5.68
N PRO A 126 -25.62 17.38 5.88
CA PRO A 126 -25.84 16.02 6.38
C PRO A 126 -25.43 14.99 5.33
N LEU A 127 -24.76 13.92 5.77
CA LEU A 127 -24.46 12.76 4.93
C LEU A 127 -25.48 11.67 5.24
N ASN A 128 -26.06 11.05 4.21
CA ASN A 128 -27.14 10.06 4.34
C ASN A 128 -26.95 8.87 3.39
N ALA A 129 -27.81 7.84 3.56
CA ALA A 129 -27.74 6.60 2.79
C ALA A 129 -27.87 6.80 1.27
N ALA A 130 -28.63 7.81 0.82
CA ALA A 130 -28.76 8.09 -0.61
C ALA A 130 -27.45 8.61 -1.24
N ASP A 131 -26.53 9.16 -0.45
CA ASP A 131 -25.21 9.58 -0.96
C ASP A 131 -24.38 8.37 -1.38
N PHE A 132 -24.41 7.27 -0.61
CA PHE A 132 -23.78 6.01 -0.97
C PHE A 132 -24.37 5.42 -2.24
N VAL A 133 -25.70 5.37 -2.36
CA VAL A 133 -26.38 4.83 -3.55
C VAL A 133 -25.93 5.59 -4.81
N ARG A 134 -25.99 6.92 -4.79
CA ARG A 134 -25.57 7.76 -5.92
C ARG A 134 -24.08 7.58 -6.26
N SER A 135 -23.24 7.45 -5.24
CA SER A 135 -21.80 7.29 -5.40
C SER A 135 -21.44 5.95 -6.07
N TRP A 136 -22.08 4.87 -5.66
CA TRP A 136 -21.81 3.55 -6.25
C TRP A 136 -22.41 3.41 -7.66
N GLN A 137 -23.56 4.02 -7.92
CA GLN A 137 -24.08 4.17 -9.29
C GLN A 137 -23.11 4.94 -10.20
N ARG A 138 -22.43 5.97 -9.65
CA ARG A 138 -21.37 6.70 -10.36
C ARG A 138 -20.16 5.81 -10.62
N ALA A 139 -19.64 5.12 -9.61
CA ALA A 139 -18.48 4.25 -9.74
C ALA A 139 -18.68 3.14 -10.78
N LEU A 140 -19.92 2.61 -10.87
CA LEU A 140 -20.31 1.58 -11.84
C LEU A 140 -20.68 2.14 -13.21
N ASN A 141 -20.83 3.47 -13.37
CA ASN A 141 -21.26 4.04 -14.64
C ASN A 141 -20.21 3.80 -15.74
N PRO A 142 -20.57 3.14 -16.87
CA PRO A 142 -19.63 2.84 -17.94
C PRO A 142 -18.98 4.09 -18.55
N ALA A 143 -19.67 5.25 -18.54
CA ALA A 143 -19.11 6.49 -19.05
C ALA A 143 -17.98 7.07 -18.19
N LEU A 144 -17.93 6.75 -16.88
CA LEU A 144 -16.83 7.11 -15.99
C LEU A 144 -15.59 6.24 -16.25
N ALA A 145 -15.80 4.98 -16.63
CA ALA A 145 -14.77 3.98 -16.86
C ALA A 145 -13.80 3.86 -15.66
N ALA A 146 -14.37 3.73 -14.45
CA ALA A 146 -13.59 3.60 -13.23
C ALA A 146 -12.81 2.28 -13.22
N ASP A 147 -11.48 2.36 -13.10
CA ASP A 147 -10.58 1.20 -13.18
C ASP A 147 -10.86 0.16 -12.09
N ASN A 148 -11.36 0.60 -10.93
CA ASN A 148 -11.67 -0.21 -9.76
C ASN A 148 -13.17 -0.55 -9.61
N ALA A 149 -14.01 -0.32 -10.63
CA ALA A 149 -15.44 -0.63 -10.58
C ALA A 149 -15.73 -2.11 -10.25
N TRP A 150 -14.82 -3.00 -10.62
CA TRP A 150 -14.94 -4.44 -10.40
C TRP A 150 -15.08 -4.85 -8.93
N TYR A 151 -14.60 -4.05 -7.96
CA TYR A 151 -14.85 -4.31 -6.53
C TYR A 151 -16.33 -4.24 -6.16
N LEU A 152 -17.15 -3.50 -6.94
CA LEU A 152 -18.59 -3.40 -6.73
C LEU A 152 -19.36 -4.53 -7.44
N PHE A 153 -18.70 -5.40 -8.19
CA PHE A 153 -19.35 -6.49 -8.94
C PHE A 153 -19.98 -7.58 -8.04
N VAL A 154 -19.72 -7.52 -6.75
CA VAL A 154 -20.45 -8.32 -5.75
C VAL A 154 -21.92 -7.89 -5.62
N LEU A 155 -22.27 -6.65 -5.98
CA LEU A 155 -23.67 -6.17 -5.98
C LEU A 155 -24.43 -6.77 -7.14
N LYS A 156 -25.69 -7.16 -6.89
CA LYS A 156 -26.61 -7.67 -7.91
C LYS A 156 -26.70 -6.68 -9.08
N ASN A 157 -26.66 -7.20 -10.29
CA ASN A 157 -26.74 -6.46 -11.56
C ASN A 157 -25.58 -5.44 -11.79
N ALA A 158 -24.56 -5.40 -10.95
CA ALA A 158 -23.47 -4.42 -11.10
C ALA A 158 -22.67 -4.65 -12.40
N ILE A 159 -22.36 -5.89 -12.74
CA ILE A 159 -21.68 -6.25 -14.00
C ILE A 159 -22.53 -5.85 -15.20
N ALA A 160 -23.82 -6.20 -15.20
CA ALA A 160 -24.73 -5.91 -16.30
C ALA A 160 -24.93 -4.39 -16.53
N TYR A 161 -24.95 -3.60 -15.44
CA TYR A 161 -24.98 -2.14 -15.55
C TYR A 161 -23.64 -1.57 -16.04
N ASN A 162 -22.53 -2.05 -15.52
CA ASN A 162 -21.20 -1.56 -15.91
C ASN A 162 -20.84 -1.93 -17.36
N SER A 163 -21.32 -3.07 -17.87
CA SER A 163 -21.17 -3.47 -19.28
C SER A 163 -22.13 -2.76 -20.24
N GLY A 164 -23.16 -2.09 -19.71
CA GLY A 164 -24.20 -1.43 -20.50
C GLY A 164 -25.34 -2.34 -20.95
N GLU A 165 -25.43 -3.57 -20.46
CA GLU A 165 -26.57 -4.49 -20.69
C GLU A 165 -27.84 -3.99 -20.00
N ILE A 166 -27.71 -3.38 -18.82
CA ILE A 166 -28.77 -2.70 -18.09
C ILE A 166 -28.47 -1.20 -18.12
N ALA A 167 -29.44 -0.39 -18.52
CA ALA A 167 -29.30 1.07 -18.60
C ALA A 167 -29.75 1.80 -17.32
N ASN A 168 -30.63 1.18 -16.52
CA ASN A 168 -31.23 1.80 -15.35
C ASN A 168 -30.40 1.52 -14.09
N PRO A 169 -29.71 2.53 -13.48
CA PRO A 169 -28.91 2.33 -12.28
C PRO A 169 -29.74 1.91 -11.05
N ALA A 170 -31.06 2.10 -11.04
CA ALA A 170 -31.93 1.65 -9.96
C ALA A 170 -32.08 0.12 -9.87
N GLU A 171 -31.62 -0.61 -10.88
CA GLU A 171 -31.63 -2.08 -10.89
C GLU A 171 -30.39 -2.70 -10.19
N ILE A 172 -29.39 -1.87 -9.88
CA ILE A 172 -28.23 -2.29 -9.09
C ILE A 172 -28.70 -2.65 -7.67
N GLY A 173 -28.15 -3.70 -7.11
CA GLY A 173 -28.49 -4.23 -5.78
C GLY A 173 -28.12 -3.31 -4.62
N VAL A 174 -28.49 -2.03 -4.68
CA VAL A 174 -28.30 -1.06 -3.59
C VAL A 174 -29.48 -0.12 -3.48
N THR A 175 -30.04 0.02 -2.27
CA THR A 175 -31.18 0.92 -2.01
C THR A 175 -31.03 1.62 -0.66
N ALA A 176 -31.65 2.80 -0.53
CA ALA A 176 -31.76 3.56 0.70
C ALA A 176 -33.23 3.76 1.05
N PRO A 177 -33.83 2.88 1.86
CA PRO A 177 -35.25 2.99 2.26
C PRO A 177 -35.56 4.27 3.04
N ASP A 178 -34.58 4.76 3.79
CA ASP A 178 -34.62 6.02 4.53
C ASP A 178 -33.22 6.66 4.61
N ALA A 179 -33.08 7.76 5.34
CA ALA A 179 -31.83 8.52 5.42
C ALA A 179 -30.68 7.76 6.11
N HIS A 180 -30.98 6.76 6.95
CA HIS A 180 -30.02 6.08 7.80
C HIS A 180 -29.94 4.57 7.56
N THR A 181 -30.68 4.05 6.60
CA THR A 181 -30.68 2.63 6.26
C THR A 181 -30.22 2.42 4.83
N LEU A 182 -29.21 1.58 4.65
CA LEU A 182 -28.68 1.18 3.35
C LEU A 182 -28.81 -0.34 3.21
N VAL A 183 -29.45 -0.80 2.15
CA VAL A 183 -29.65 -2.23 1.88
C VAL A 183 -28.91 -2.63 0.61
N LEU A 184 -28.05 -3.64 0.73
CA LEU A 184 -27.30 -4.22 -0.36
C LEU A 184 -27.82 -5.61 -0.67
N THR A 185 -28.06 -5.90 -1.94
CA THR A 185 -28.35 -7.24 -2.46
C THR A 185 -27.17 -7.70 -3.30
N LEU A 186 -26.63 -8.88 -3.01
CA LEU A 186 -25.44 -9.42 -3.65
C LEU A 186 -25.79 -10.47 -4.73
N GLU A 187 -24.88 -10.70 -5.68
CA GLU A 187 -24.95 -11.82 -6.64
C GLU A 187 -24.67 -13.17 -5.96
N HIS A 188 -23.77 -13.19 -4.99
CA HIS A 188 -23.39 -14.36 -4.23
C HIS A 188 -22.99 -13.96 -2.81
N PRO A 189 -22.97 -14.86 -1.82
CA PRO A 189 -22.53 -14.56 -0.47
C PRO A 189 -21.10 -14.05 -0.46
N ALA A 190 -20.86 -12.91 0.21
CA ALA A 190 -19.55 -12.30 0.33
C ALA A 190 -19.26 -11.94 1.81
N PRO A 191 -18.78 -12.88 2.63
CA PRO A 191 -18.52 -12.62 4.05
C PRO A 191 -17.42 -11.57 4.28
N TYR A 192 -16.62 -11.30 3.26
CA TYR A 192 -15.60 -10.24 3.25
C TYR A 192 -16.15 -8.86 2.86
N LEU A 193 -17.46 -8.73 2.58
CA LEU A 193 -18.07 -7.45 2.18
C LEU A 193 -17.76 -6.29 3.14
N PRO A 194 -17.84 -6.45 4.48
CA PRO A 194 -17.48 -5.34 5.37
C PRO A 194 -16.05 -4.85 5.20
N ALA A 195 -15.11 -5.71 4.80
CA ALA A 195 -13.75 -5.28 4.49
C ALA A 195 -13.66 -4.56 3.13
N LEU A 196 -14.39 -5.00 2.10
CA LEU A 196 -14.48 -4.31 0.82
C LEU A 196 -15.00 -2.87 0.95
N LEU A 197 -15.97 -2.65 1.83
CA LEU A 197 -16.61 -1.34 2.04
C LEU A 197 -15.69 -0.30 2.68
N SER A 198 -14.47 -0.69 3.07
CA SER A 198 -13.41 0.21 3.52
C SER A 198 -12.51 0.73 2.38
N LEU A 199 -12.67 0.22 1.15
CA LEU A 199 -11.86 0.62 0.01
C LEU A 199 -12.37 1.94 -0.59
N PRO A 200 -11.48 2.79 -1.14
CA PRO A 200 -11.84 4.11 -1.67
C PRO A 200 -12.97 4.12 -2.68
N VAL A 201 -13.06 3.12 -3.55
CA VAL A 201 -14.11 3.04 -4.59
C VAL A 201 -15.54 2.92 -4.01
N TRP A 202 -15.66 2.53 -2.74
CA TRP A 202 -16.92 2.46 -1.99
C TRP A 202 -17.24 3.73 -1.18
N PHE A 203 -16.36 4.74 -1.19
CA PHE A 203 -16.59 5.95 -0.42
C PHE A 203 -17.71 6.79 -1.03
N PRO A 204 -18.53 7.46 -0.17
CA PRO A 204 -19.55 8.36 -0.63
C PRO A 204 -18.95 9.65 -1.17
N LEU A 205 -19.61 10.28 -2.14
CA LEU A 205 -19.23 11.55 -2.74
C LEU A 205 -20.39 12.53 -2.65
N HIS A 206 -20.08 13.80 -2.42
CA HIS A 206 -21.07 14.87 -2.31
C HIS A 206 -21.68 15.16 -3.68
N ALA A 207 -22.97 14.88 -3.85
CA ALA A 207 -23.63 14.93 -5.15
C ALA A 207 -23.60 16.31 -5.81
N ASP A 208 -23.94 17.36 -5.04
CA ASP A 208 -23.99 18.73 -5.57
C ASP A 208 -22.59 19.23 -5.95
N ASN A 209 -21.53 18.76 -5.25
CA ASN A 209 -20.16 19.07 -5.65
C ASN A 209 -19.81 18.43 -6.99
N LEU A 210 -20.16 17.17 -7.20
CA LEU A 210 -19.96 16.49 -8.49
C LEU A 210 -20.75 17.18 -9.61
N GLU A 211 -22.00 17.59 -9.36
CA GLU A 211 -22.86 18.26 -10.32
C GLU A 211 -22.27 19.62 -10.73
N LYS A 212 -21.85 20.44 -9.76
CA LYS A 212 -21.19 21.74 -9.98
C LYS A 212 -20.06 21.67 -11.00
N PHE A 213 -19.31 20.56 -11.03
CA PHE A 213 -18.16 20.36 -11.91
C PHE A 213 -18.42 19.43 -13.09
N GLY A 214 -19.64 18.89 -13.24
CA GLY A 214 -19.94 17.89 -14.27
C GLY A 214 -19.14 16.59 -14.11
N ALA A 215 -18.84 16.22 -12.85
CA ALA A 215 -17.94 15.12 -12.53
C ALA A 215 -18.62 13.75 -12.40
N HIS A 216 -19.94 13.65 -12.62
CA HIS A 216 -20.67 12.37 -12.54
C HIS A 216 -20.15 11.32 -13.54
N THR A 217 -19.79 11.77 -14.75
CA THR A 217 -19.35 10.88 -15.83
C THR A 217 -18.04 11.33 -16.48
N GLN A 218 -17.41 12.40 -15.96
CA GLN A 218 -16.20 12.96 -16.55
C GLN A 218 -15.04 12.94 -15.57
N ARG A 219 -13.90 12.40 -16.02
CA ARG A 219 -12.64 12.34 -15.27
C ARG A 219 -11.90 13.71 -15.32
N GLY A 220 -10.97 13.92 -14.36
CA GLY A 220 -10.07 15.07 -14.35
C GLY A 220 -10.75 16.41 -14.10
N ARG A 221 -11.92 16.42 -13.46
CA ARG A 221 -12.62 17.64 -13.07
C ARG A 221 -12.04 18.24 -11.79
N PRO A 222 -12.04 19.60 -11.64
CA PRO A 222 -11.34 20.26 -10.54
C PRO A 222 -12.07 20.19 -9.18
N TRP A 223 -13.09 19.36 -9.03
CA TRP A 223 -13.81 19.19 -7.76
C TRP A 223 -12.93 18.63 -6.63
N THR A 224 -11.80 17.97 -6.97
CA THR A 224 -10.81 17.42 -6.03
C THR A 224 -9.73 18.45 -5.62
N ARG A 225 -9.89 19.73 -5.95
CA ARG A 225 -8.88 20.76 -5.65
C ARG A 225 -9.15 21.45 -4.29
N PRO A 226 -8.10 22.08 -3.68
CA PRO A 226 -8.26 22.85 -2.46
C PRO A 226 -9.36 23.92 -2.59
N GLY A 227 -10.22 24.00 -1.57
CA GLY A 227 -11.36 24.94 -1.54
C GLY A 227 -12.60 24.46 -2.29
N GLU A 228 -12.49 23.40 -3.12
CA GLU A 228 -13.62 22.82 -3.85
C GLU A 228 -14.00 21.44 -3.33
N LEU A 229 -13.04 20.66 -2.83
CA LEU A 229 -13.27 19.31 -2.33
C LEU A 229 -14.16 19.32 -1.08
N ILE A 230 -15.33 18.70 -1.16
CA ILE A 230 -16.19 18.37 -0.04
C ILE A 230 -16.04 16.89 0.27
N SER A 231 -15.61 16.57 1.49
CA SER A 231 -15.25 15.21 1.92
C SER A 231 -15.88 14.88 3.26
N ASN A 232 -15.79 13.62 3.70
CA ASN A 232 -16.39 13.17 4.97
C ASN A 232 -15.37 12.52 5.92
N GLY A 233 -14.08 12.54 5.60
CA GLY A 233 -13.03 11.92 6.40
C GLY A 233 -12.53 12.79 7.54
N SER A 234 -11.52 12.29 8.26
CA SER A 234 -10.94 12.91 9.45
C SER A 234 -10.18 14.21 9.13
N TYR A 235 -9.82 14.43 7.88
CA TYR A 235 -9.11 15.63 7.42
C TYR A 235 -9.76 16.21 6.16
N THR A 236 -9.48 17.49 5.90
CA THR A 236 -9.86 18.23 4.70
C THR A 236 -8.63 18.66 3.92
N LEU A 237 -8.76 18.85 2.60
CA LEU A 237 -7.67 19.30 1.74
C LEU A 237 -7.50 20.82 1.84
N ALA A 238 -6.40 21.28 2.46
CA ALA A 238 -6.11 22.70 2.63
C ALA A 238 -5.24 23.26 1.50
N VAL A 239 -4.19 22.52 1.10
CA VAL A 239 -3.22 22.96 0.09
C VAL A 239 -2.86 21.78 -0.81
N TRP A 240 -2.71 22.04 -2.10
CA TRP A 240 -2.08 21.14 -3.06
C TRP A 240 -1.18 21.96 -3.99
N GLU A 241 0.10 21.99 -3.69
CA GLU A 241 1.15 22.58 -4.52
C GLU A 241 1.84 21.45 -5.30
N PRO A 242 1.60 21.31 -6.60
CA PRO A 242 2.11 20.19 -7.38
C PRO A 242 3.63 20.03 -7.27
N ASN A 243 4.08 18.79 -7.05
CA ASN A 243 5.49 18.40 -6.83
C ASN A 243 6.19 19.09 -5.65
N ALA A 244 5.44 19.77 -4.79
CA ALA A 244 6.00 20.43 -3.62
C ALA A 244 5.42 19.85 -2.32
N ARG A 245 4.11 19.94 -2.13
CA ARG A 245 3.44 19.44 -0.93
C ARG A 245 1.93 19.36 -1.07
N ILE A 246 1.35 18.45 -0.28
CA ILE A 246 -0.10 18.39 -0.03
C ILE A 246 -0.30 18.57 1.46
N VAL A 247 -1.21 19.46 1.85
CA VAL A 247 -1.50 19.75 3.25
C VAL A 247 -2.95 19.41 3.54
N LEU A 248 -3.12 18.56 4.53
CA LEU A 248 -4.44 18.25 5.10
C LEU A 248 -4.57 18.91 6.47
N GLU A 249 -5.75 19.41 6.78
CA GLU A 249 -6.11 19.95 8.09
C GLU A 249 -7.23 19.12 8.72
N LYS A 250 -7.20 19.02 10.04
CA LYS A 250 -8.20 18.26 10.80
C LYS A 250 -9.61 18.76 10.46
N ASN A 251 -10.50 17.85 10.12
CA ASN A 251 -11.90 18.14 9.83
C ASN A 251 -12.70 18.32 11.15
N PRO A 252 -13.15 19.52 11.49
CA PRO A 252 -13.91 19.74 12.74
C PRO A 252 -15.30 19.10 12.71
N GLN A 253 -15.83 18.76 11.53
CA GLN A 253 -17.14 18.11 11.37
C GLN A 253 -17.07 16.59 11.56
N HIS A 254 -15.85 16.00 11.56
CA HIS A 254 -15.72 14.56 11.74
C HIS A 254 -15.95 14.17 13.21
N ARG A 255 -16.66 13.07 13.44
CA ARG A 255 -17.02 12.57 14.80
C ARG A 255 -15.80 12.38 15.72
N ASP A 256 -14.64 11.98 15.17
CA ASP A 256 -13.43 11.74 15.95
C ASP A 256 -12.56 13.00 16.12
N ALA A 257 -13.01 14.17 15.65
CA ALA A 257 -12.22 15.40 15.66
C ALA A 257 -11.71 15.79 17.06
N ALA A 258 -12.52 15.55 18.10
CA ALA A 258 -12.15 15.87 19.48
C ALA A 258 -10.96 15.03 19.99
N HIS A 259 -10.77 13.83 19.47
CA HIS A 259 -9.76 12.87 19.92
C HIS A 259 -8.47 12.91 19.08
N ALA A 260 -8.52 13.44 17.84
CA ALA A 260 -7.37 13.52 16.96
C ALA A 260 -6.35 14.55 17.46
N GLN A 261 -5.13 14.08 17.80
CA GLN A 261 -4.03 14.96 18.24
C GLN A 261 -3.29 15.58 17.06
N VAL A 262 -3.18 14.88 15.94
CA VAL A 262 -2.58 15.41 14.70
C VAL A 262 -3.54 16.45 14.11
N GLN A 263 -3.11 17.72 14.12
CA GLN A 263 -3.92 18.85 13.64
C GLN A 263 -3.76 19.05 12.13
N ARG A 264 -2.59 18.69 11.61
CA ARG A 264 -2.21 18.88 10.20
C ARG A 264 -1.31 17.75 9.73
N ILE A 265 -1.47 17.34 8.47
CA ILE A 265 -0.58 16.39 7.80
C ILE A 265 0.00 17.08 6.57
N VAL A 266 1.30 16.97 6.37
CA VAL A 266 1.99 17.44 5.17
C VAL A 266 2.63 16.25 4.48
N PHE A 267 2.19 15.97 3.26
CA PHE A 267 2.80 14.98 2.39
C PHE A 267 3.78 15.64 1.44
N LEU A 268 4.98 15.07 1.36
CA LEU A 268 6.06 15.53 0.49
C LEU A 268 6.34 14.46 -0.58
N PRO A 269 6.11 14.73 -1.88
CA PRO A 269 6.31 13.76 -2.96
C PRO A 269 7.81 13.65 -3.31
N ILE A 270 8.56 12.90 -2.53
CA ILE A 270 9.99 12.66 -2.72
C ILE A 270 10.19 11.32 -3.41
N GLU A 271 10.37 11.33 -4.74
CA GLU A 271 10.41 10.12 -5.57
C GLU A 271 11.63 9.23 -5.29
N ASN A 272 12.79 9.83 -5.00
CA ASN A 272 14.01 9.07 -4.77
C ASN A 272 14.12 8.65 -3.30
N PRO A 273 14.14 7.34 -2.98
CA PRO A 273 14.20 6.87 -1.59
C PRO A 273 15.49 7.25 -0.84
N ASP A 274 16.61 7.48 -1.55
CA ASP A 274 17.85 7.96 -0.92
C ASP A 274 17.76 9.45 -0.55
N ASP A 275 17.04 10.26 -1.33
CA ASP A 275 16.74 11.65 -1.01
C ASP A 275 15.78 11.75 0.16
N GLU A 276 14.79 10.88 0.21
CA GLU A 276 13.83 10.78 1.30
C GLU A 276 14.52 10.40 2.62
N GLU A 277 15.43 9.41 2.58
CA GLU A 277 16.26 9.03 3.74
C GLU A 277 17.14 10.19 4.21
N ARG A 278 17.72 10.97 3.28
CA ARG A 278 18.49 12.17 3.62
C ARG A 278 17.63 13.25 4.27
N ALA A 279 16.42 13.50 3.76
CA ALA A 279 15.46 14.43 4.34
C ALA A 279 15.06 14.01 5.76
N TYR A 280 14.82 12.71 5.98
CA TYR A 280 14.55 12.18 7.32
C TYR A 280 15.71 12.42 8.30
N ARG A 281 16.95 12.11 7.91
CA ARG A 281 18.14 12.37 8.74
C ARG A 281 18.37 13.86 9.04
N ALA A 282 17.94 14.73 8.13
CA ALA A 282 18.01 16.18 8.32
C ALA A 282 16.87 16.73 9.20
N GLY A 283 15.99 15.86 9.75
CA GLY A 283 14.84 16.27 10.56
C GLY A 283 13.76 17.00 9.77
N GLN A 284 13.56 16.66 8.50
CA GLN A 284 12.54 17.25 7.63
C GLN A 284 11.28 16.38 7.54
N LEU A 285 11.35 15.10 7.93
CA LEU A 285 10.25 14.13 7.90
C LEU A 285 10.11 13.43 9.24
N HIS A 286 8.88 13.21 9.71
CA HIS A 286 8.58 12.30 10.81
C HIS A 286 8.61 10.84 10.37
N ALA A 287 8.21 10.56 9.12
CA ALA A 287 8.31 9.22 8.55
C ALA A 287 8.59 9.27 7.06
N THR A 288 9.38 8.30 6.58
CA THR A 288 9.58 8.06 5.15
C THR A 288 8.44 7.20 4.60
N PHE A 289 8.19 7.28 3.31
CA PHE A 289 7.32 6.33 2.62
C PHE A 289 7.98 4.96 2.50
N THR A 290 9.28 4.95 2.16
CA THR A 290 10.07 3.71 2.06
C THR A 290 11.51 3.92 2.51
N LEU A 291 12.27 2.82 2.64
CA LEU A 291 13.71 2.83 2.88
C LEU A 291 14.39 1.88 1.89
N PRO A 292 15.48 2.32 1.21
CA PRO A 292 16.25 1.42 0.35
C PRO A 292 16.76 0.19 1.09
N VAL A 293 16.61 -1.00 0.50
CA VAL A 293 17.05 -2.28 1.11
C VAL A 293 18.52 -2.22 1.54
N THR A 294 19.38 -1.55 0.77
CA THR A 294 20.82 -1.37 1.06
C THR A 294 21.11 -0.60 2.35
N LYS A 295 20.14 0.15 2.87
CA LYS A 295 20.27 0.96 4.09
C LYS A 295 19.79 0.21 5.35
N ILE A 296 19.02 -0.86 5.22
CA ILE A 296 18.38 -1.56 6.34
C ILE A 296 19.39 -1.97 7.41
N THR A 297 20.46 -2.66 7.03
CA THR A 297 21.49 -3.12 7.98
C THR A 297 22.15 -1.95 8.73
N THR A 298 22.34 -0.81 8.07
CA THR A 298 22.93 0.39 8.69
C THR A 298 21.99 0.95 9.76
N TRP A 299 20.69 1.08 9.45
CA TRP A 299 19.69 1.58 10.40
C TRP A 299 19.44 0.60 11.54
N GLN A 300 19.42 -0.70 11.28
CA GLN A 300 19.34 -1.73 12.34
C GLN A 300 20.47 -1.61 13.37
N LYS A 301 21.69 -1.33 12.92
CA LYS A 301 22.85 -1.20 13.80
C LYS A 301 22.89 0.12 14.57
N ASN A 302 22.51 1.22 13.93
CA ASN A 302 22.76 2.57 14.45
C ASN A 302 21.53 3.19 15.14
N ALA A 303 20.32 2.85 14.71
CA ALA A 303 19.08 3.46 15.20
C ALA A 303 17.86 2.52 14.99
N ALA A 304 17.96 1.30 15.52
CA ALA A 304 16.93 0.27 15.36
C ALA A 304 15.51 0.72 15.79
N ALA A 305 15.42 1.60 16.80
CA ALA A 305 14.15 2.12 17.29
C ALA A 305 13.38 2.98 16.25
N GLN A 306 14.09 3.50 15.25
CA GLN A 306 13.51 4.31 14.17
C GLN A 306 13.16 3.48 12.93
N LEU A 307 13.73 2.29 12.79
CA LEU A 307 13.46 1.40 11.68
C LEU A 307 12.19 0.58 11.93
N ARG A 308 11.26 0.63 10.99
CA ARG A 308 10.07 -0.22 10.94
C ARG A 308 10.18 -1.17 9.76
N ILE A 309 9.89 -2.44 10.01
CA ILE A 309 9.76 -3.49 9.01
C ILE A 309 8.44 -4.19 9.34
N ASP A 310 7.38 -3.73 8.71
CA ASP A 310 6.01 -4.15 8.99
C ASP A 310 5.55 -5.11 7.88
N PRO A 311 4.94 -6.27 8.22
CA PRO A 311 4.46 -7.22 7.22
C PRO A 311 3.32 -6.60 6.39
N LEU A 312 3.30 -6.91 5.09
CA LEU A 312 2.21 -6.59 4.18
C LEU A 312 1.47 -7.87 3.79
N LEU A 313 0.18 -7.75 3.51
CA LEU A 313 -0.58 -8.78 2.81
C LEU A 313 -0.20 -8.75 1.32
N GLN A 314 1.05 -9.11 1.07
CA GLN A 314 1.65 -9.14 -0.27
C GLN A 314 2.47 -10.41 -0.43
N SER A 315 2.32 -11.08 -1.56
CA SER A 315 3.10 -12.23 -1.94
C SER A 315 3.93 -11.95 -3.18
N HIS A 316 5.20 -12.30 -3.14
CA HIS A 316 6.09 -12.33 -4.29
C HIS A 316 6.31 -13.75 -4.72
N PHE A 317 6.15 -14.02 -6.00
CA PHE A 317 6.22 -15.38 -6.55
C PHE A 317 6.83 -15.37 -7.95
N LEU A 318 7.40 -16.50 -8.32
CA LEU A 318 7.74 -16.81 -9.69
C LEU A 318 6.45 -17.23 -10.40
N ARG A 319 6.15 -16.63 -11.54
CA ARG A 319 5.09 -17.06 -12.45
C ARG A 319 5.72 -17.91 -13.55
N ILE A 320 5.14 -19.06 -13.81
CA ILE A 320 5.61 -20.02 -14.82
C ILE A 320 4.55 -20.12 -15.91
N ASN A 321 4.91 -19.77 -17.14
CA ASN A 321 3.99 -19.90 -18.26
C ASN A 321 3.98 -21.36 -18.74
N THR A 322 2.89 -22.07 -18.44
CA THR A 322 2.74 -23.50 -18.71
C THR A 322 2.65 -23.82 -20.21
N ALA A 323 2.32 -22.84 -21.03
CA ALA A 323 2.17 -22.99 -22.49
C ALA A 323 3.45 -22.57 -23.28
N ALA A 324 4.38 -21.84 -22.65
CA ALA A 324 5.51 -21.24 -23.36
C ALA A 324 6.60 -22.23 -23.80
N HIS A 325 6.69 -23.38 -23.13
CA HIS A 325 7.69 -24.39 -23.44
C HIS A 325 7.19 -25.79 -23.03
N PRO A 326 7.40 -26.85 -23.84
CA PRO A 326 6.92 -28.21 -23.52
C PRO A 326 7.37 -28.74 -22.15
N ALA A 327 8.58 -28.41 -21.69
CA ALA A 327 9.04 -28.79 -20.36
C ALA A 327 8.28 -28.07 -19.24
N LEU A 328 7.75 -26.87 -19.46
CA LEU A 328 6.98 -26.12 -18.48
C LEU A 328 5.49 -26.55 -18.44
N ALA A 329 5.04 -27.32 -19.44
CA ALA A 329 3.74 -27.97 -19.42
C ALA A 329 3.70 -29.11 -18.37
N ASP A 330 4.83 -29.73 -18.07
CA ASP A 330 4.95 -30.79 -17.07
C ASP A 330 5.02 -30.22 -15.64
N ALA A 331 4.08 -30.61 -14.79
CA ALA A 331 4.01 -30.17 -13.39
C ALA A 331 5.24 -30.62 -12.57
N ALA A 332 5.86 -31.78 -12.89
CA ALA A 332 7.06 -32.23 -12.19
C ALA A 332 8.24 -31.27 -12.42
N THR A 333 8.41 -30.78 -13.65
CA THR A 333 9.41 -29.75 -14.00
C THR A 333 9.15 -28.45 -13.23
N ARG A 334 7.90 -27.98 -13.16
CA ARG A 334 7.54 -26.76 -12.42
C ARG A 334 7.80 -26.91 -10.92
N ARG A 335 7.43 -28.07 -10.34
CA ARG A 335 7.75 -28.39 -8.94
C ARG A 335 9.25 -28.42 -8.68
N ALA A 336 10.06 -29.00 -9.60
CA ALA A 336 11.51 -29.00 -9.46
C ALA A 336 12.08 -27.58 -9.46
N LEU A 337 11.62 -26.69 -10.35
CA LEU A 337 12.00 -25.27 -10.34
C LEU A 337 11.65 -24.60 -9.02
N SER A 338 10.47 -24.87 -8.44
CA SER A 338 10.03 -24.31 -7.16
C SER A 338 10.85 -24.85 -5.98
N THR A 339 11.10 -26.16 -5.94
CA THR A 339 11.80 -26.83 -4.82
C THR A 339 13.28 -26.49 -4.75
N ALA A 340 13.90 -26.20 -5.92
CA ALA A 340 15.29 -25.79 -6.00
C ALA A 340 15.56 -24.38 -5.44
N ILE A 341 14.53 -23.63 -5.05
CA ILE A 341 14.68 -22.28 -4.50
C ILE A 341 14.91 -22.35 -2.98
N ASP A 342 16.11 -22.00 -2.54
CA ASP A 342 16.41 -21.80 -1.11
C ASP A 342 15.90 -20.40 -0.67
N ARG A 343 14.68 -20.41 -0.14
CA ARG A 343 13.96 -19.19 0.29
C ARG A 343 14.60 -18.53 1.50
N GLU A 344 15.20 -19.32 2.39
CA GLU A 344 15.92 -18.82 3.56
C GLU A 344 17.22 -18.11 3.16
N LEU A 345 17.96 -18.69 2.20
CA LEU A 345 19.16 -18.05 1.64
C LEU A 345 18.77 -16.74 0.93
N LEU A 346 17.69 -16.76 0.16
CA LEU A 346 17.17 -15.56 -0.51
C LEU A 346 16.83 -14.45 0.51
N ALA A 347 16.11 -14.80 1.57
CA ALA A 347 15.74 -13.87 2.65
C ALA A 347 16.98 -13.25 3.32
N ARG A 348 17.99 -14.06 3.67
CA ARG A 348 19.20 -13.58 4.33
C ARG A 348 20.10 -12.76 3.42
N SER A 349 20.36 -13.25 2.19
CA SER A 349 21.45 -12.71 1.34
C SER A 349 20.99 -11.58 0.42
N VAL A 350 19.75 -11.62 -0.07
CA VAL A 350 19.22 -10.63 -1.01
C VAL A 350 18.29 -9.64 -0.33
N LEU A 351 17.37 -10.13 0.51
CA LEU A 351 16.32 -9.33 1.16
C LEU A 351 16.78 -8.72 2.50
N GLN A 352 17.98 -9.07 2.97
CA GLN A 352 18.56 -8.58 4.24
C GLN A 352 17.61 -8.77 5.44
N THR A 353 16.92 -9.91 5.50
CA THR A 353 15.93 -10.26 6.54
C THR A 353 14.75 -9.30 6.67
N SER A 354 14.55 -8.42 5.67
CA SER A 354 13.44 -7.48 5.68
C SER A 354 12.12 -8.09 5.23
N ARG A 355 12.12 -9.34 4.78
CA ARG A 355 10.94 -10.06 4.28
C ARG A 355 11.00 -11.53 4.68
N ALA A 356 9.84 -12.09 5.05
CA ALA A 356 9.74 -13.48 5.42
C ALA A 356 9.72 -14.40 4.19
N PRO A 357 10.41 -15.56 4.21
CA PRO A 357 10.28 -16.59 3.19
C PRO A 357 8.82 -17.05 3.04
N ALA A 358 8.37 -17.29 1.80
CA ALA A 358 7.02 -17.75 1.53
C ALA A 358 7.03 -19.18 0.98
N THR A 359 6.30 -20.07 1.64
CA THR A 359 6.00 -21.43 1.17
C THR A 359 4.55 -21.60 0.72
N SER A 360 3.75 -20.53 0.82
CA SER A 360 2.36 -20.41 0.37
C SER A 360 2.19 -19.18 -0.52
N LEU A 361 1.15 -19.15 -1.33
CA LEU A 361 0.77 -17.96 -2.09
C LEU A 361 0.13 -16.92 -1.18
N VAL A 362 -0.82 -17.39 -0.36
CA VAL A 362 -1.56 -16.52 0.55
C VAL A 362 -0.70 -16.25 1.80
N PRO A 363 -0.46 -14.98 2.17
CA PRO A 363 0.17 -14.65 3.45
C PRO A 363 -0.71 -15.12 4.63
N PRO A 364 -0.15 -15.44 5.81
CA PRO A 364 -0.94 -15.69 7.00
C PRO A 364 -1.85 -14.49 7.31
N MET A 365 -3.17 -14.75 7.47
CA MET A 365 -4.15 -13.71 7.75
C MET A 365 -5.36 -14.27 8.52
N GLY A 366 -5.76 -13.60 9.61
CA GLY A 366 -6.89 -14.00 10.43
C GLY A 366 -6.82 -15.49 10.80
N ASP A 367 -7.93 -16.19 10.62
CA ASP A 367 -8.06 -17.63 10.90
C ASP A 367 -7.63 -18.52 9.71
N TYR A 368 -7.19 -17.94 8.60
CA TYR A 368 -6.71 -18.71 7.46
C TYR A 368 -5.34 -19.30 7.73
N LEU A 369 -5.25 -20.61 7.67
CA LEU A 369 -4.01 -21.37 7.72
C LEU A 369 -3.58 -21.73 6.29
N PRO A 370 -2.58 -21.04 5.71
CA PRO A 370 -2.20 -21.25 4.31
C PRO A 370 -1.74 -22.69 4.06
N ALA A 371 -1.94 -23.17 2.83
CA ALA A 371 -1.24 -24.35 2.34
C ALA A 371 0.28 -24.07 2.27
N SER A 372 1.08 -25.10 2.25
CA SER A 372 2.53 -24.95 2.18
C SER A 372 3.11 -25.97 1.23
N ILE A 373 3.99 -25.51 0.33
CA ILE A 373 4.83 -26.44 -0.43
C ILE A 373 5.64 -27.27 0.57
N GLN A 374 5.72 -28.57 0.31
CA GLN A 374 6.55 -29.44 1.17
C GLN A 374 7.99 -28.91 1.14
N SER A 375 8.55 -28.65 2.34
CA SER A 375 9.92 -28.16 2.44
C SER A 375 10.88 -29.19 1.90
N GLU A 376 12.00 -28.74 1.30
CA GLU A 376 13.11 -29.64 0.91
C GLU A 376 13.53 -30.59 2.04
N ALA A 377 13.48 -30.15 3.30
CA ALA A 377 13.77 -30.96 4.46
C ALA A 377 12.80 -32.14 4.61
N ALA A 378 11.50 -31.94 4.36
CA ALA A 378 10.51 -33.00 4.38
C ALA A 378 10.67 -33.97 3.19
N ILE A 379 11.03 -33.46 2.01
CA ILE A 379 11.31 -34.29 0.83
C ILE A 379 12.57 -35.13 1.05
N ARG A 380 13.62 -34.57 1.64
CA ARG A 380 14.86 -35.27 1.97
C ARG A 380 14.69 -36.29 3.11
N GLN A 381 13.84 -36.01 4.10
CA GLN A 381 13.55 -36.93 5.21
C GLN A 381 12.69 -38.13 4.81
N ASN A 382 11.83 -37.98 3.80
CA ASN A 382 11.00 -39.09 3.29
C ASN A 382 11.75 -40.10 2.40
N GLY A 383 13.08 -40.05 2.34
CA GLY A 383 13.94 -41.15 1.95
C GLY A 383 13.98 -41.51 0.47
N SER A 384 13.40 -40.75 -0.41
CA SER A 384 13.58 -40.92 -1.86
C SER A 384 14.56 -39.88 -2.40
N GLY A 385 15.85 -40.16 -2.22
CA GLY A 385 16.96 -39.31 -2.66
C GLY A 385 17.13 -39.15 -4.19
N ASN A 386 16.07 -39.34 -4.95
CA ASN A 386 16.04 -39.00 -6.36
C ASN A 386 15.14 -37.77 -6.54
N MET A 387 15.75 -36.60 -6.71
CA MET A 387 15.11 -35.53 -7.46
C MET A 387 14.53 -36.14 -8.74
N PRO A 388 13.25 -35.85 -9.10
CA PRO A 388 12.72 -36.39 -10.35
C PRO A 388 13.71 -36.06 -11.48
N HIS A 389 14.00 -37.06 -12.32
CA HIS A 389 14.91 -36.91 -13.43
C HIS A 389 14.22 -35.97 -14.43
N VAL A 390 14.31 -34.67 -14.18
CA VAL A 390 13.82 -33.63 -15.05
C VAL A 390 14.80 -33.57 -16.23
N VAL A 391 14.33 -33.82 -17.44
CA VAL A 391 15.11 -33.48 -18.62
C VAL A 391 15.18 -31.95 -18.64
N PRO A 392 16.35 -31.36 -18.31
CA PRO A 392 16.42 -29.91 -18.19
C PRO A 392 16.11 -29.27 -19.53
N PRO A 393 15.24 -28.27 -19.62
CA PRO A 393 15.09 -27.50 -20.83
C PRO A 393 16.45 -26.86 -21.17
N PRO A 394 16.83 -26.78 -22.43
CA PRO A 394 18.18 -26.38 -22.82
C PRO A 394 18.53 -24.94 -22.38
N LYS A 395 17.55 -24.07 -22.27
CA LYS A 395 17.70 -22.70 -21.76
C LYS A 395 16.32 -22.11 -21.50
N LEU A 396 16.15 -21.40 -20.35
CA LEU A 396 14.94 -20.64 -20.03
C LEU A 396 15.23 -19.15 -19.99
N GLU A 397 14.19 -18.34 -20.22
CA GLU A 397 14.22 -16.89 -20.01
C GLU A 397 13.41 -16.53 -18.76
N LEU A 398 14.01 -15.72 -17.88
CA LEU A 398 13.34 -15.09 -16.75
C LEU A 398 13.23 -13.58 -17.02
N ILE A 399 12.02 -13.09 -17.18
CA ILE A 399 11.76 -11.65 -17.29
C ILE A 399 11.53 -11.04 -15.91
N VAL A 400 12.08 -9.85 -15.70
CA VAL A 400 11.94 -9.10 -14.44
C VAL A 400 11.77 -7.62 -14.73
N ARG A 401 11.07 -6.94 -13.82
CA ARG A 401 11.01 -5.48 -13.83
C ARG A 401 12.39 -4.91 -13.49
N ASN A 402 12.79 -3.86 -14.21
CA ASN A 402 14.02 -3.13 -13.93
C ASN A 402 13.83 -2.19 -12.72
N ASP A 403 14.07 -2.74 -11.51
CA ASP A 403 14.09 -2.01 -10.25
C ASP A 403 15.30 -2.41 -9.40
N SER A 404 15.42 -1.89 -8.19
CA SER A 404 16.58 -2.13 -7.32
C SER A 404 16.63 -3.54 -6.70
N LEU A 405 15.55 -4.31 -6.73
CA LEU A 405 15.43 -5.59 -6.01
C LEU A 405 15.23 -6.80 -6.94
N MET A 406 14.29 -6.73 -7.89
CA MET A 406 13.93 -7.87 -8.72
C MET A 406 15.10 -8.46 -9.53
N PRO A 407 16.02 -7.66 -10.12
CA PRO A 407 17.20 -8.23 -10.78
C PRO A 407 18.09 -9.05 -9.85
N ARG A 408 18.29 -8.60 -8.62
CA ARG A 408 19.10 -9.33 -7.61
C ARG A 408 18.45 -10.64 -7.18
N VAL A 409 17.13 -10.65 -7.05
CA VAL A 409 16.35 -11.88 -6.80
C VAL A 409 16.54 -12.84 -7.97
N ALA A 410 16.41 -12.37 -9.19
CA ALA A 410 16.58 -13.19 -10.40
C ALA A 410 17.98 -13.81 -10.51
N GLU A 411 19.03 -13.06 -10.22
CA GLU A 411 20.42 -13.56 -10.20
C GLU A 411 20.59 -14.68 -9.15
N ALA A 412 19.98 -14.54 -7.98
CA ALA A 412 20.00 -15.57 -6.96
C ALA A 412 19.29 -16.85 -7.42
N LEU A 413 18.09 -16.73 -8.03
CA LEU A 413 17.35 -17.87 -8.58
C LEU A 413 18.12 -18.55 -9.71
N GLN A 414 18.70 -17.77 -10.62
CA GLN A 414 19.56 -18.29 -11.71
C GLN A 414 20.70 -19.15 -11.17
N ALA A 415 21.40 -18.68 -10.14
CA ALA A 415 22.49 -19.41 -9.50
C ALA A 415 22.00 -20.70 -8.82
N MET A 416 20.85 -20.66 -8.14
CA MET A 416 20.25 -21.83 -7.50
C MET A 416 19.87 -22.90 -8.53
N TRP A 417 19.17 -22.54 -9.61
CA TRP A 417 18.77 -23.49 -10.67
C TRP A 417 19.97 -24.05 -11.41
N LYS A 418 21.01 -23.24 -11.67
CA LYS A 418 22.24 -23.74 -12.28
C LYS A 418 22.93 -24.78 -11.40
N THR A 419 23.00 -24.50 -10.08
CA THR A 419 23.72 -25.39 -9.15
C THR A 419 22.94 -26.67 -8.86
N GLN A 420 21.62 -26.58 -8.66
CA GLN A 420 20.81 -27.71 -8.18
C GLN A 420 20.22 -28.54 -9.33
N LEU A 421 19.87 -27.90 -10.44
CA LEU A 421 19.19 -28.55 -11.58
C LEU A 421 20.01 -28.58 -12.86
N GLY A 422 21.14 -27.88 -12.92
CA GLY A 422 21.93 -27.72 -14.14
C GLY A 422 21.26 -26.87 -15.24
N ILE A 423 20.18 -26.17 -14.92
CA ILE A 423 19.40 -25.38 -15.87
C ILE A 423 20.07 -24.01 -16.08
N ASP A 424 20.26 -23.63 -17.35
CA ASP A 424 20.69 -22.29 -17.73
C ASP A 424 19.49 -21.36 -17.90
N VAL A 425 19.52 -20.21 -17.22
CA VAL A 425 18.47 -19.18 -17.28
C VAL A 425 19.08 -17.87 -17.74
N SER A 426 18.51 -17.22 -18.75
CA SER A 426 18.85 -15.83 -19.10
C SER A 426 17.90 -14.88 -18.41
N ILE A 427 18.43 -13.75 -17.91
CA ILE A 427 17.65 -12.72 -17.24
C ILE A 427 17.45 -11.55 -18.21
N THR A 428 16.18 -11.15 -18.41
CA THR A 428 15.80 -9.99 -19.23
C THR A 428 15.12 -8.95 -18.33
N GLN A 429 15.80 -7.81 -18.14
CA GLN A 429 15.27 -6.68 -17.37
C GLN A 429 14.46 -5.78 -18.29
N LEU A 430 13.22 -5.46 -17.88
CA LEU A 430 12.25 -4.72 -18.68
C LEU A 430 11.74 -3.49 -17.91
N GLU A 431 11.42 -2.45 -18.66
CA GLU A 431 10.65 -1.32 -18.13
C GLU A 431 9.24 -1.79 -17.75
N GLN A 432 8.63 -1.14 -16.74
CA GLN A 432 7.35 -1.53 -16.12
C GLN A 432 6.25 -1.87 -17.15
N LYS A 433 6.04 -1.01 -18.13
CA LYS A 433 4.96 -1.15 -19.11
C LYS A 433 5.18 -2.36 -20.05
N THR A 434 6.41 -2.52 -20.51
CA THR A 434 6.80 -3.67 -21.34
C THR A 434 6.74 -4.98 -20.55
N TRP A 435 7.16 -4.96 -19.28
CA TRP A 435 7.09 -6.11 -18.39
C TRP A 435 5.64 -6.58 -18.15
N VAL A 436 4.71 -5.65 -17.92
CA VAL A 436 3.27 -5.95 -17.81
C VAL A 436 2.73 -6.50 -19.12
N GLN A 437 3.03 -5.84 -20.25
CA GLN A 437 2.54 -6.25 -21.56
C GLN A 437 2.97 -7.68 -21.92
N ARG A 438 4.25 -8.05 -21.69
CA ARG A 438 4.74 -9.41 -21.97
C ARG A 438 4.03 -10.48 -21.14
N GLN A 439 3.68 -10.17 -19.89
CA GLN A 439 2.88 -11.08 -19.07
C GLN A 439 1.47 -11.25 -19.63
N GLN A 440 0.78 -10.16 -19.95
CA GLN A 440 -0.60 -10.16 -20.48
C GLN A 440 -0.71 -10.90 -21.82
N THR A 441 0.29 -10.79 -22.66
CA THR A 441 0.32 -11.47 -23.98
C THR A 441 0.87 -12.90 -23.94
N GLY A 442 1.33 -13.37 -22.76
CA GLY A 442 1.96 -14.69 -22.63
C GLY A 442 3.36 -14.80 -23.28
N ASP A 443 3.99 -13.68 -23.62
CA ASP A 443 5.33 -13.63 -24.24
C ASP A 443 6.43 -13.70 -23.16
N TYR A 444 6.46 -14.79 -22.39
CA TYR A 444 7.47 -15.07 -21.39
C TYR A 444 7.46 -16.57 -21.02
N GLN A 445 8.55 -17.07 -20.46
CA GLN A 445 8.64 -18.42 -19.89
C GLN A 445 8.54 -18.40 -18.38
N LEU A 446 9.40 -17.60 -17.73
CA LEU A 446 9.41 -17.35 -16.29
C LEU A 446 9.32 -15.84 -16.04
N CYS A 447 8.58 -15.44 -15.01
CA CYS A 447 8.44 -14.04 -14.64
C CYS A 447 8.42 -13.86 -13.12
N LEU A 448 9.21 -12.93 -12.57
CA LEU A 448 9.01 -12.49 -11.19
C LEU A 448 7.79 -11.59 -11.11
N SER A 449 6.87 -11.94 -10.23
CA SER A 449 5.58 -11.25 -10.06
C SER A 449 5.28 -11.04 -8.58
N ALA A 450 4.31 -10.18 -8.30
CA ALA A 450 3.81 -9.96 -6.95
C ALA A 450 2.32 -9.64 -6.99
N TRP A 451 1.64 -9.89 -5.89
CA TRP A 451 0.27 -9.44 -5.64
C TRP A 451 0.14 -8.90 -4.23
N THR A 452 -0.50 -7.77 -4.09
CA THR A 452 -0.89 -7.19 -2.81
C THR A 452 -2.38 -7.41 -2.64
N ALA A 453 -2.79 -7.89 -1.47
CA ALA A 453 -4.20 -8.05 -1.17
C ALA A 453 -4.94 -6.71 -1.28
N ASP A 454 -6.08 -6.72 -1.91
CA ASP A 454 -6.97 -5.57 -1.97
C ASP A 454 -7.82 -5.47 -0.70
N TYR A 455 -8.17 -6.63 -0.14
CA TYR A 455 -8.89 -6.80 1.11
C TYR A 455 -8.38 -8.03 1.85
N PRO A 456 -8.57 -8.13 3.19
CA PRO A 456 -7.98 -9.19 4.00
C PRO A 456 -8.78 -10.51 3.92
N ASP A 457 -8.82 -11.11 2.73
CA ASP A 457 -9.41 -12.43 2.49
C ASP A 457 -8.50 -13.24 1.55
N PRO A 458 -8.33 -14.57 1.76
CA PRO A 458 -7.51 -15.40 0.89
C PRO A 458 -7.93 -15.38 -0.58
N LEU A 459 -9.20 -15.14 -0.84
CA LEU A 459 -9.76 -15.14 -2.21
C LEU A 459 -9.06 -14.13 -3.11
N THR A 460 -8.66 -12.95 -2.59
CA THR A 460 -7.95 -11.92 -3.38
C THR A 460 -6.66 -12.42 -4.03
N PHE A 461 -6.05 -13.48 -3.50
CA PHE A 461 -4.87 -14.13 -4.08
C PHE A 461 -5.26 -15.30 -4.99
N LEU A 462 -6.27 -16.07 -4.59
CA LEU A 462 -6.63 -17.32 -5.28
C LEU A 462 -7.42 -17.05 -6.56
N GLU A 463 -8.32 -16.08 -6.59
CA GLU A 463 -9.09 -15.72 -7.78
C GLU A 463 -8.25 -15.28 -8.98
N LEU A 464 -6.99 -14.88 -8.75
CA LEU A 464 -6.04 -14.58 -9.83
C LEU A 464 -5.82 -15.74 -10.79
N PHE A 465 -5.98 -16.99 -10.32
CA PHE A 465 -5.64 -18.20 -11.05
C PHE A 465 -6.87 -19.01 -11.50
N LEU A 466 -8.08 -18.44 -11.39
CA LEU A 466 -9.25 -18.99 -12.09
C LEU A 466 -8.96 -19.13 -13.59
N SER A 467 -9.49 -20.15 -14.21
CA SER A 467 -9.23 -20.45 -15.63
C SER A 467 -9.64 -19.32 -16.57
N ASP A 468 -10.62 -18.50 -16.19
CA ASP A 468 -11.14 -17.34 -16.94
C ASP A 468 -10.69 -15.98 -16.36
N SER A 469 -9.87 -15.97 -15.31
CA SER A 469 -9.38 -14.73 -14.70
C SER A 469 -8.52 -13.94 -15.68
N PRO A 470 -8.77 -12.63 -15.87
CA PRO A 470 -7.94 -11.77 -16.72
C PRO A 470 -6.52 -11.58 -16.17
N TYR A 471 -6.26 -12.00 -14.93
CA TYR A 471 -4.96 -11.95 -14.26
C TYR A 471 -4.20 -13.28 -14.30
N ASN A 472 -4.84 -14.36 -14.78
CA ASN A 472 -4.20 -15.65 -14.93
C ASN A 472 -3.33 -15.69 -16.19
N TRP A 473 -2.15 -15.11 -16.09
CA TRP A 473 -1.20 -15.05 -17.19
C TRP A 473 -0.26 -16.27 -17.26
N THR A 474 -0.56 -17.34 -16.50
CA THR A 474 0.26 -18.57 -16.47
C THR A 474 -0.07 -19.55 -17.59
N GLY A 475 -1.21 -19.39 -18.25
CA GLY A 475 -1.75 -20.40 -19.18
C GLY A 475 -2.19 -21.71 -18.51
N TRP A 476 -2.15 -21.79 -17.19
CA TRP A 476 -2.68 -22.92 -16.41
C TRP A 476 -4.19 -22.79 -16.25
N ALA A 477 -4.90 -23.92 -16.35
CA ALA A 477 -6.33 -23.99 -16.09
C ALA A 477 -6.67 -25.32 -15.39
N SER A 478 -7.54 -25.27 -14.39
CA SER A 478 -7.97 -26.43 -13.63
C SER A 478 -9.44 -26.33 -13.24
N ARG A 479 -10.26 -27.25 -13.78
CA ARG A 479 -11.69 -27.34 -13.43
C ARG A 479 -11.92 -27.64 -11.96
N ASP A 480 -11.04 -28.43 -11.35
CA ASP A 480 -11.16 -28.77 -9.92
C ASP A 480 -10.86 -27.55 -9.05
N TYR A 481 -9.87 -26.73 -9.44
CA TYR A 481 -9.57 -25.45 -8.79
C TYR A 481 -10.75 -24.47 -8.89
N ASP A 482 -11.28 -24.28 -10.09
CA ASP A 482 -12.42 -23.39 -10.34
C ASP A 482 -13.66 -23.86 -9.53
N ALA A 483 -13.90 -25.17 -9.47
CA ALA A 483 -15.00 -25.74 -8.69
C ALA A 483 -14.83 -25.54 -7.17
N LEU A 484 -13.60 -25.60 -6.66
CA LEU A 484 -13.32 -25.32 -5.25
C LEU A 484 -13.61 -23.86 -4.90
N LEU A 485 -13.16 -22.90 -5.72
CA LEU A 485 -13.46 -21.48 -5.51
C LEU A 485 -14.94 -21.16 -5.66
N ALA A 486 -15.62 -21.75 -6.65
CA ALA A 486 -17.06 -21.62 -6.80
C ALA A 486 -17.83 -22.15 -5.58
N ARG A 487 -17.43 -23.30 -5.03
CA ARG A 487 -18.00 -23.85 -3.79
C ARG A 487 -17.75 -22.92 -2.61
N ALA A 488 -16.54 -22.40 -2.48
CA ALA A 488 -16.18 -21.45 -1.42
C ALA A 488 -17.04 -20.18 -1.49
N ALA A 489 -17.31 -19.64 -2.68
CA ALA A 489 -18.18 -18.49 -2.88
C ALA A 489 -19.63 -18.73 -2.39
N HIS A 490 -20.14 -19.96 -2.46
CA HIS A 490 -21.50 -20.32 -2.00
C HIS A 490 -21.54 -20.90 -0.57
N THR A 491 -20.40 -20.89 0.15
CA THR A 491 -20.34 -21.44 1.52
C THR A 491 -20.38 -20.29 2.53
N SER A 492 -21.46 -20.18 3.29
CA SER A 492 -21.67 -19.14 4.30
C SER A 492 -20.99 -19.43 5.64
N GLU A 493 -20.71 -20.72 5.96
CA GLU A 493 -20.01 -21.09 7.18
C GLU A 493 -18.51 -20.77 7.04
N PRO A 494 -17.92 -19.86 7.89
CA PRO A 494 -16.58 -19.33 7.68
C PRO A 494 -15.48 -20.41 7.67
N ALA A 495 -15.48 -21.35 8.61
CA ALA A 495 -14.43 -22.38 8.68
C ALA A 495 -14.47 -23.34 7.49
N ALA A 496 -15.66 -23.74 7.05
CA ALA A 496 -15.82 -24.59 5.86
C ALA A 496 -15.38 -23.85 4.59
N ARG A 497 -15.68 -22.56 4.47
CA ARG A 497 -15.21 -21.71 3.36
C ARG A 497 -13.69 -21.63 3.33
N LEU A 498 -13.05 -21.33 4.46
CA LEU A 498 -11.59 -21.25 4.55
C LEU A 498 -10.92 -22.60 4.25
N ALA A 499 -11.55 -23.73 4.61
CA ALA A 499 -11.06 -25.06 4.26
C ALA A 499 -11.05 -25.30 2.74
N LEU A 500 -12.11 -24.88 2.02
CA LEU A 500 -12.18 -24.97 0.56
C LEU A 500 -11.12 -24.08 -0.12
N LEU A 501 -10.90 -22.86 0.37
CA LEU A 501 -9.85 -21.97 -0.13
C LEU A 501 -8.46 -22.58 0.08
N ARG A 502 -8.23 -23.24 1.23
CA ARG A 502 -6.97 -23.94 1.50
C ARG A 502 -6.77 -25.16 0.59
N GLU A 503 -7.84 -25.91 0.28
CA GLU A 503 -7.78 -27.02 -0.67
C GLU A 503 -7.42 -26.51 -2.08
N ALA A 504 -7.99 -25.39 -2.50
CA ALA A 504 -7.66 -24.75 -3.76
C ALA A 504 -6.18 -24.28 -3.78
N GLU A 505 -5.69 -23.65 -2.71
CA GLU A 505 -4.28 -23.25 -2.62
C GLU A 505 -3.35 -24.46 -2.69
N THR A 506 -3.69 -25.57 -2.04
CA THR A 506 -2.93 -26.82 -2.08
C THR A 506 -2.81 -27.32 -3.53
N LEU A 507 -3.92 -27.37 -4.25
CA LEU A 507 -3.93 -27.80 -5.65
C LEU A 507 -3.09 -26.88 -6.54
N LEU A 508 -3.18 -25.57 -6.36
CA LEU A 508 -2.38 -24.58 -7.09
C LEU A 508 -0.87 -24.80 -6.85
N LEU A 509 -0.47 -25.04 -5.60
CA LEU A 509 0.93 -25.26 -5.25
C LEU A 509 1.44 -26.61 -5.75
N ASP A 510 0.61 -27.65 -5.75
CA ASP A 510 0.95 -28.98 -6.24
C ASP A 510 1.09 -29.00 -7.75
N GLU A 511 0.27 -28.27 -8.49
CA GLU A 511 0.37 -28.09 -9.94
C GLU A 511 1.47 -27.11 -10.35
N ALA A 512 1.90 -26.27 -9.41
CA ALA A 512 3.00 -25.32 -9.50
C ALA A 512 3.03 -24.40 -10.75
N PRO A 513 1.91 -23.78 -11.18
CA PRO A 513 1.98 -22.72 -12.17
C PRO A 513 2.67 -21.46 -11.62
N ILE A 514 2.84 -21.42 -10.29
CA ILE A 514 3.62 -20.40 -9.58
C ILE A 514 4.55 -21.07 -8.54
N ALA A 515 5.59 -20.33 -8.14
CA ALA A 515 6.41 -20.69 -6.98
C ALA A 515 6.49 -19.49 -6.04
N PRO A 516 5.90 -19.56 -4.83
CA PRO A 516 6.06 -18.53 -3.82
C PRO A 516 7.52 -18.32 -3.46
N LEU A 517 7.91 -17.07 -3.17
CA LEU A 517 9.30 -16.70 -2.86
C LEU A 517 9.43 -16.08 -1.47
N TYR A 518 8.71 -14.98 -1.25
CA TYR A 518 8.72 -14.25 0.03
C TYR A 518 7.46 -13.40 0.16
N PHE A 519 7.08 -13.09 1.39
CA PHE A 519 6.01 -12.14 1.68
C PHE A 519 6.54 -10.71 1.67
N GLY A 520 5.69 -9.77 1.28
CA GLY A 520 5.99 -8.36 1.28
C GLY A 520 6.17 -7.79 2.69
N ALA A 521 6.94 -6.75 2.79
CA ALA A 521 7.02 -5.93 3.98
C ALA A 521 7.24 -4.47 3.61
N GLU A 522 6.59 -3.59 4.35
CA GLU A 522 6.84 -2.17 4.33
C GLU A 522 8.09 -1.88 5.17
N THR A 523 9.06 -1.19 4.60
CA THR A 523 10.28 -0.81 5.30
C THR A 523 10.40 0.69 5.28
N ARG A 524 10.38 1.33 6.44
CA ARG A 524 10.43 2.79 6.59
C ARG A 524 11.13 3.24 7.85
N LEU A 525 11.44 4.52 7.91
CA LEU A 525 11.92 5.20 9.11
C LEU A 525 10.77 5.98 9.73
N VAL A 526 10.66 5.93 11.06
CA VAL A 526 9.64 6.66 11.84
C VAL A 526 10.32 7.26 13.06
N TYR A 527 10.07 8.54 13.31
CA TYR A 527 10.57 9.22 14.50
C TYR A 527 10.02 8.58 15.78
N PRO A 528 10.85 8.38 16.81
CA PRO A 528 10.45 7.66 18.04
C PRO A 528 9.37 8.37 18.85
N ASN A 529 9.18 9.68 18.65
CA ASN A 529 8.13 10.46 19.32
C ASN A 529 6.72 10.24 18.71
N ILE A 530 6.59 9.53 17.59
CA ILE A 530 5.29 9.14 17.05
C ILE A 530 4.80 7.88 17.76
N LYS A 531 3.68 7.99 18.46
CA LYS A 531 3.00 6.88 19.13
C LYS A 531 1.88 6.31 18.27
N ASN A 532 1.46 5.09 18.58
CA ASN A 532 0.40 4.36 17.88
C ASN A 532 0.70 4.08 16.39
N TRP A 533 1.98 4.08 16.01
CA TRP A 533 2.38 3.63 14.68
C TRP A 533 2.37 2.10 14.66
N THR A 534 1.20 1.52 14.38
CA THR A 534 0.99 0.08 14.27
C THR A 534 1.32 -0.42 12.86
N PRO A 535 1.63 -1.72 12.66
CA PRO A 535 1.67 -2.30 11.31
C PRO A 535 0.34 -2.06 10.58
N ALA A 536 0.42 -1.84 9.28
CA ALA A 536 -0.74 -1.64 8.41
C ALA A 536 -0.63 -2.57 7.18
N PRO A 537 -1.07 -3.82 7.28
CA PRO A 537 -0.79 -4.86 6.28
C PRO A 537 -1.32 -4.59 4.87
N LEU A 538 -2.30 -3.70 4.70
CA LEU A 538 -2.75 -3.18 3.40
C LEU A 538 -2.11 -1.83 3.01
N GLY A 539 -1.19 -1.30 3.83
CA GLY A 539 -0.52 -0.03 3.59
C GLY A 539 -1.33 1.22 3.98
N PHE A 540 -2.58 1.07 4.41
CA PHE A 540 -3.44 2.20 4.82
C PHE A 540 -3.32 2.46 6.32
N ARG A 541 -3.25 3.75 6.69
CA ARG A 541 -3.08 4.17 8.08
C ARG A 541 -4.06 5.27 8.45
N ARG A 542 -4.66 5.15 9.62
CA ARG A 542 -5.57 6.15 10.19
C ARG A 542 -4.76 7.18 10.98
N PHE A 543 -4.32 8.24 10.33
CA PHE A 543 -3.43 9.25 10.94
C PHE A 543 -4.05 9.99 12.13
N GLN A 544 -5.39 10.05 12.23
CA GLN A 544 -6.08 10.62 13.39
C GLN A 544 -5.84 9.85 14.69
N LEU A 545 -5.38 8.59 14.62
CA LEU A 545 -5.05 7.78 15.80
C LEU A 545 -3.61 8.00 16.29
N LEU A 546 -2.76 8.63 15.48
CA LEU A 546 -1.38 8.90 15.85
C LEU A 546 -1.30 9.99 16.93
N GLN A 547 -0.27 9.90 17.75
CA GLN A 547 0.00 10.84 18.83
C GLN A 547 1.49 11.20 18.84
N PHE A 548 1.78 12.42 19.27
CA PHE A 548 3.14 12.84 19.59
C PHE A 548 3.43 12.51 21.06
N ALA A 549 4.59 11.91 21.35
CA ALA A 549 5.08 11.81 22.71
C ALA A 549 5.52 13.19 23.19
N ASP A 550 5.31 13.45 24.48
CA ASP A 550 5.78 14.65 25.18
C ASP A 550 7.32 14.75 25.19
#